data_ba4c5eadc97b8bfba56c645000e2ad10
#
_entry.id   ba4c5eadc97b8bfba56c645000e2ad10
#
_cell.length_a   1.000
_cell.length_b   1.000
_cell.length_c   1.000
_cell.angle_alpha   90.00
_cell.angle_beta   90.00
_cell.angle_gamma   90.00
#
_symmetry.space_group_name_H-M   'P 1'
#
loop_
_entity.id
_entity.type
_entity.pdbx_description
1 polymer ?
#
loop_
_entity_poly.entity_id
_entity_poly.type
_entity_poly.pdbx_seq_one_letter_code
_entity_poly.pdbx_strand_id
1 'polypeptide(L)'
;MLETRCKYYKNEAMFHGFIPHIMGTRFDILLIHSDIDRLNTLWADIAYELERLDKILNRFDPHSEVSKMNNHASQSKIQISKELKSILQLCSYYYQTTSHLFDITLKDFSRIQLHEHSYISFTSPDISLDFGGFAKGYALKKIRKFIEQENISDAFANFGNSSILGIGHHPYGDCWKVSFLNPYNQSLLKEFDLQDTALSTSGNTLQYTGHIMNPLTGIFNEQRKASSILSPDPLEAEVLSTVWMIANEQEQKKISEKFNNIQATLYNL
;
A
#
# COMPACT_ATOMS: atom_id res chain seq x y z
N MET A 1 13.37 -18.48 1.68
CA MET A 1 12.01 -18.93 1.30
C MET A 1 11.04 -18.22 2.23
N LEU A 2 10.03 -17.59 1.70
CA LEU A 2 9.03 -16.86 2.50
C LEU A 2 8.27 -17.83 3.40
N GLU A 3 8.15 -17.51 4.70
CA GLU A 3 7.32 -18.30 5.62
C GLU A 3 5.86 -18.01 5.35
N THR A 4 5.12 -19.01 4.90
CA THR A 4 3.68 -18.92 4.65
C THR A 4 2.94 -19.97 5.46
N ARG A 5 1.73 -19.64 5.92
CA ARG A 5 0.84 -20.58 6.61
C ARG A 5 -0.56 -20.45 6.06
N CYS A 6 -1.32 -21.53 6.07
CA CYS A 6 -2.73 -21.51 5.67
C CYS A 6 -3.56 -22.51 6.45
N LYS A 7 -4.87 -22.27 6.48
CA LYS A 7 -5.87 -23.16 7.08
C LYS A 7 -7.19 -23.02 6.33
N TYR A 8 -7.86 -24.14 6.08
CA TYR A 8 -9.19 -24.15 5.49
C TYR A 8 -10.24 -24.52 6.54
N TYR A 9 -11.30 -23.70 6.61
CA TYR A 9 -12.46 -23.87 7.48
C TYR A 9 -13.62 -24.38 6.64
N LYS A 10 -13.86 -25.70 6.75
CA LYS A 10 -14.77 -26.44 5.85
C LYS A 10 -16.22 -25.97 5.94
N ASN A 11 -16.69 -25.65 7.14
CA ASN A 11 -18.10 -25.24 7.35
C ASN A 11 -18.42 -23.90 6.68
N GLU A 12 -17.46 -22.99 6.65
CA GLU A 12 -17.55 -21.64 6.10
C GLU A 12 -17.07 -21.56 4.66
N ALA A 13 -16.57 -22.67 4.09
CA ALA A 13 -15.86 -22.69 2.82
C ALA A 13 -14.77 -21.60 2.75
N MET A 14 -14.12 -21.30 3.89
CA MET A 14 -13.19 -20.19 4.07
C MET A 14 -11.75 -20.69 4.17
N PHE A 15 -10.90 -20.12 3.33
CA PHE A 15 -9.45 -20.30 3.39
C PHE A 15 -8.82 -19.06 4.06
N HIS A 16 -8.00 -19.29 5.06
CA HIS A 16 -7.17 -18.28 5.69
C HIS A 16 -5.70 -18.54 5.38
N GLY A 17 -5.08 -17.65 4.61
CA GLY A 17 -3.64 -17.63 4.39
C GLY A 17 -3.00 -16.46 5.15
N PHE A 18 -1.78 -16.66 5.67
CA PHE A 18 -1.03 -15.56 6.23
C PHE A 18 0.48 -15.70 6.09
N ILE A 19 1.13 -14.56 6.06
CA ILE A 19 2.59 -14.39 6.02
C ILE A 19 2.97 -13.57 7.25
N PRO A 20 3.78 -14.11 8.18
CA PRO A 20 4.13 -13.41 9.43
C PRO A 20 4.85 -12.08 9.19
N HIS A 21 5.69 -12.01 8.15
CA HIS A 21 6.45 -10.81 7.84
C HIS A 21 6.70 -10.69 6.34
N ILE A 22 6.16 -9.63 5.74
CA ILE A 22 6.34 -9.23 4.35
C ILE A 22 6.11 -7.72 4.21
N MET A 23 6.91 -7.01 3.43
CA MET A 23 6.82 -5.54 3.28
C MET A 23 6.73 -4.79 4.61
N GLY A 24 7.52 -5.23 5.61
CA GLY A 24 7.61 -4.61 6.94
C GLY A 24 6.48 -4.96 7.91
N THR A 25 5.53 -5.82 7.55
CA THR A 25 4.41 -6.17 8.41
C THR A 25 3.87 -7.58 8.15
N ARG A 26 2.81 -7.98 8.87
CA ARG A 26 2.04 -9.19 8.64
C ARG A 26 1.05 -8.98 7.49
N PHE A 27 0.83 -10.01 6.70
CA PHE A 27 -0.23 -10.11 5.71
C PHE A 27 -1.18 -11.26 6.03
N ASP A 28 -2.47 -11.01 5.99
CA ASP A 28 -3.55 -12.00 6.13
C ASP A 28 -4.50 -11.91 4.95
N ILE A 29 -5.02 -13.07 4.50
CA ILE A 29 -6.07 -13.13 3.48
C ILE A 29 -7.11 -14.18 3.84
N LEU A 30 -8.37 -13.82 3.68
CA LEU A 30 -9.52 -14.72 3.70
C LEU A 30 -10.08 -14.83 2.28
N LEU A 31 -10.30 -16.05 1.81
CA LEU A 31 -10.89 -16.35 0.50
C LEU A 31 -12.06 -17.30 0.73
N ILE A 32 -13.22 -17.00 0.15
CA ILE A 32 -14.43 -17.81 0.32
C ILE A 32 -14.70 -18.57 -0.96
N HIS A 33 -14.48 -19.90 -0.92
CA HIS A 33 -14.74 -20.80 -2.02
C HIS A 33 -14.69 -22.25 -1.56
N SER A 34 -15.48 -23.14 -2.19
CA SER A 34 -15.53 -24.57 -1.82
C SER A 34 -14.39 -25.42 -2.39
N ASP A 35 -13.75 -24.98 -3.46
CA ASP A 35 -12.66 -25.68 -4.14
C ASP A 35 -11.32 -25.35 -3.46
N ILE A 36 -10.85 -26.28 -2.62
CA ILE A 36 -9.63 -26.13 -1.82
C ILE A 36 -8.38 -26.11 -2.71
N ASP A 37 -8.33 -26.91 -3.76
CA ASP A 37 -7.15 -26.99 -4.64
C ASP A 37 -6.95 -25.69 -5.40
N ARG A 38 -8.03 -25.09 -5.86
CA ARG A 38 -8.04 -23.75 -6.45
C ARG A 38 -7.54 -22.69 -5.49
N LEU A 39 -8.04 -22.69 -4.24
CA LEU A 39 -7.59 -21.77 -3.20
C LEU A 39 -6.11 -21.92 -2.84
N ASN A 40 -5.60 -23.18 -2.78
CA ASN A 40 -4.19 -23.44 -2.55
C ASN A 40 -3.32 -22.91 -3.69
N THR A 41 -3.74 -23.07 -4.94
CA THR A 41 -3.04 -22.53 -6.12
C THR A 41 -3.01 -21.01 -6.08
N LEU A 42 -4.16 -20.38 -5.88
CA LEU A 42 -4.26 -18.93 -5.77
C LEU A 42 -3.39 -18.36 -4.62
N TRP A 43 -3.39 -19.05 -3.47
CA TRP A 43 -2.53 -18.67 -2.34
C TRP A 43 -1.05 -18.75 -2.67
N ALA A 44 -0.62 -19.79 -3.39
CA ALA A 44 0.76 -19.92 -3.83
C ALA A 44 1.17 -18.78 -4.78
N ASP A 45 0.29 -18.40 -5.71
CA ASP A 45 0.52 -17.30 -6.65
C ASP A 45 0.58 -15.94 -5.91
N ILE A 46 -0.31 -15.71 -4.96
CA ILE A 46 -0.30 -14.50 -4.12
C ILE A 46 0.99 -14.42 -3.31
N ALA A 47 1.39 -15.48 -2.63
CA ALA A 47 2.61 -15.51 -1.84
C ALA A 47 3.87 -15.28 -2.69
N TYR A 48 3.93 -15.88 -3.87
CA TYR A 48 5.00 -15.67 -4.85
C TYR A 48 5.07 -14.22 -5.31
N GLU A 49 3.92 -13.62 -5.65
CA GLU A 49 3.86 -12.22 -6.10
C GLU A 49 4.29 -11.26 -4.99
N LEU A 50 3.87 -11.50 -3.74
CA LEU A 50 4.29 -10.68 -2.61
C LEU A 50 5.80 -10.76 -2.36
N GLU A 51 6.39 -11.97 -2.39
CA GLU A 51 7.84 -12.16 -2.27
C GLU A 51 8.59 -11.45 -3.41
N ARG A 52 8.05 -11.52 -4.63
CA ARG A 52 8.62 -10.88 -5.81
C ARG A 52 8.58 -9.35 -5.71
N LEU A 53 7.46 -8.78 -5.28
CA LEU A 53 7.32 -7.34 -5.07
C LEU A 53 8.23 -6.83 -3.94
N ASP A 54 8.37 -7.59 -2.87
CA ASP A 54 9.29 -7.25 -1.78
C ASP A 54 10.75 -7.20 -2.28
N LYS A 55 11.18 -8.17 -3.10
CA LYS A 55 12.50 -8.16 -3.76
C LYS A 55 12.71 -6.98 -4.72
N ILE A 56 11.66 -6.38 -5.23
CA ILE A 56 11.77 -5.18 -6.06
C ILE A 56 11.84 -3.93 -5.18
N LEU A 57 10.90 -3.77 -4.22
CA LEU A 57 10.57 -2.50 -3.56
C LEU A 57 11.21 -2.31 -2.18
N ASN A 58 11.75 -3.35 -1.56
CA ASN A 58 12.28 -3.30 -0.20
C ASN A 58 13.64 -2.59 -0.15
N ARG A 59 13.65 -1.32 0.26
CA ARG A 59 14.88 -0.53 0.38
C ARG A 59 15.84 -1.02 1.48
N PHE A 60 15.38 -1.87 2.39
CA PHE A 60 16.17 -2.43 3.47
C PHE A 60 16.87 -3.76 3.09
N ASP A 61 16.44 -4.41 2.01
CA ASP A 61 17.14 -5.55 1.44
C ASP A 61 18.21 -5.06 0.47
N PRO A 62 19.53 -5.26 0.76
CA PRO A 62 20.61 -4.80 -0.12
C PRO A 62 20.58 -5.46 -1.52
N HIS A 63 19.87 -6.59 -1.67
CA HIS A 63 19.73 -7.31 -2.92
C HIS A 63 18.51 -6.85 -3.75
N SER A 64 17.64 -6.04 -3.19
CA SER A 64 16.47 -5.52 -3.90
C SER A 64 16.87 -4.61 -5.07
N GLU A 65 15.96 -4.47 -6.02
CA GLU A 65 16.17 -3.60 -7.17
C GLU A 65 16.24 -2.12 -6.74
N VAL A 66 15.39 -1.71 -5.80
CA VAL A 66 15.37 -0.35 -5.26
C VAL A 66 16.65 -0.03 -4.48
N SER A 67 17.18 -0.95 -3.67
CA SER A 67 18.44 -0.72 -2.95
C SER A 67 19.62 -0.57 -3.90
N LYS A 68 19.70 -1.39 -4.95
CA LYS A 68 20.72 -1.23 -5.99
C LYS A 68 20.63 0.13 -6.68
N MET A 69 19.42 0.57 -6.98
CA MET A 69 19.17 1.87 -7.58
C MET A 69 19.56 3.01 -6.64
N ASN A 70 19.15 2.96 -5.36
CA ASN A 70 19.51 3.95 -4.35
C ASN A 70 21.03 4.10 -4.17
N ASN A 71 21.78 3.01 -4.32
CA ASN A 71 23.23 3.02 -4.14
C ASN A 71 24.01 3.50 -5.37
N HIS A 72 23.46 3.36 -6.58
CA HIS A 72 24.25 3.52 -7.79
C HIS A 72 23.68 4.52 -8.82
N ALA A 73 22.36 4.83 -8.78
CA ALA A 73 21.73 5.64 -9.83
C ALA A 73 22.18 7.11 -9.87
N SER A 74 22.80 7.61 -8.83
CA SER A 74 23.43 8.94 -8.82
C SER A 74 24.82 8.98 -9.49
N GLN A 75 25.44 7.82 -9.68
CA GLN A 75 26.78 7.70 -10.27
C GLN A 75 26.74 7.26 -11.73
N SER A 76 25.74 6.46 -12.09
CA SER A 76 25.60 5.89 -13.45
C SER A 76 24.14 5.57 -13.76
N LYS A 77 23.85 5.39 -15.07
CA LYS A 77 22.54 4.86 -15.48
C LYS A 77 22.43 3.38 -15.10
N ILE A 78 21.37 3.04 -14.38
CA ILE A 78 21.08 1.68 -13.91
C ILE A 78 19.90 1.13 -14.72
N GLN A 79 20.03 -0.10 -15.21
CA GLN A 79 18.92 -0.81 -15.83
C GLN A 79 17.94 -1.30 -14.76
N ILE A 80 16.67 -1.05 -14.98
CA ILE A 80 15.57 -1.46 -14.10
C ILE A 80 14.60 -2.38 -14.82
N SER A 81 13.84 -3.17 -14.05
CA SER A 81 12.78 -4.01 -14.60
C SER A 81 11.67 -3.17 -15.24
N LYS A 82 10.95 -3.77 -16.18
CA LYS A 82 9.78 -3.12 -16.80
C LYS A 82 8.72 -2.79 -15.75
N GLU A 83 8.60 -3.62 -14.72
CA GLU A 83 7.65 -3.39 -13.65
C GLU A 83 8.05 -2.20 -12.79
N LEU A 84 9.31 -2.10 -12.35
CA LEU A 84 9.75 -0.94 -11.58
C LEU A 84 9.61 0.35 -12.40
N LYS A 85 9.87 0.30 -13.72
CA LYS A 85 9.57 1.44 -14.60
C LYS A 85 8.09 1.85 -14.56
N SER A 86 7.18 0.87 -14.65
CA SER A 86 5.74 1.14 -14.57
C SER A 86 5.32 1.67 -13.20
N ILE A 87 5.92 1.17 -12.12
CA ILE A 87 5.71 1.68 -10.77
C ILE A 87 6.18 3.13 -10.65
N LEU A 88 7.34 3.48 -11.16
CA LEU A 88 7.85 4.86 -11.17
C LEU A 88 6.95 5.81 -11.98
N GLN A 89 6.35 5.33 -13.07
CA GLN A 89 5.36 6.10 -13.83
C GLN A 89 4.08 6.36 -13.01
N LEU A 90 3.59 5.36 -12.26
CA LEU A 90 2.49 5.54 -11.32
C LEU A 90 2.86 6.53 -10.20
N CYS A 91 4.07 6.44 -9.65
CA CYS A 91 4.55 7.40 -8.65
C CYS A 91 4.61 8.82 -9.22
N SER A 92 5.05 8.98 -10.47
CA SER A 92 5.03 10.28 -11.17
C SER A 92 3.60 10.81 -11.30
N TYR A 93 2.64 9.96 -11.65
CA TYR A 93 1.23 10.35 -11.70
C TYR A 93 0.73 10.85 -10.34
N TYR A 94 0.98 10.11 -9.26
CA TYR A 94 0.57 10.54 -7.92
C TYR A 94 1.33 11.78 -7.45
N TYR A 95 2.62 11.92 -7.74
CA TYR A 95 3.37 13.13 -7.47
C TYR A 95 2.70 14.36 -8.08
N GLN A 96 2.30 14.31 -9.36
CA GLN A 96 1.62 15.40 -10.04
C GLN A 96 0.19 15.64 -9.53
N THR A 97 -0.57 14.57 -9.33
CA THR A 97 -1.99 14.70 -8.93
C THR A 97 -2.18 15.14 -7.49
N THR A 98 -1.22 14.87 -6.60
CA THR A 98 -1.24 15.28 -5.19
C THR A 98 -0.51 16.60 -4.94
N SER A 99 -0.23 17.39 -5.99
CA SER A 99 0.51 18.65 -5.87
C SER A 99 1.86 18.49 -5.17
N HIS A 100 2.56 17.40 -5.51
CA HIS A 100 3.89 17.01 -5.02
C HIS A 100 3.94 16.58 -3.55
N LEU A 101 2.79 16.40 -2.90
CA LEU A 101 2.74 15.90 -1.52
C LEU A 101 3.01 14.39 -1.41
N PHE A 102 2.75 13.61 -2.46
CA PHE A 102 3.24 12.24 -2.56
C PHE A 102 4.56 12.22 -3.31
N ASP A 103 5.65 11.98 -2.62
CA ASP A 103 6.98 11.90 -3.21
C ASP A 103 7.78 10.75 -2.59
N ILE A 104 8.05 9.72 -3.38
CA ILE A 104 8.83 8.55 -2.95
C ILE A 104 10.31 8.86 -2.71
N THR A 105 10.80 10.04 -3.11
CA THR A 105 12.16 10.49 -2.83
C THR A 105 12.26 11.22 -1.50
N LEU A 106 11.13 11.62 -0.94
CA LEU A 106 11.01 12.49 0.24
C LEU A 106 11.74 13.84 0.08
N LYS A 107 12.01 14.24 -1.16
CA LYS A 107 12.73 15.49 -1.49
C LYS A 107 12.21 16.14 -2.76
N ASP A 108 12.53 15.56 -3.91
CA ASP A 108 12.18 16.10 -5.22
C ASP A 108 12.20 15.02 -6.29
N PHE A 109 11.02 14.51 -6.63
CA PHE A 109 10.83 13.48 -7.65
C PHE A 109 11.37 13.92 -9.03
N SER A 110 11.43 15.23 -9.34
CA SER A 110 11.93 15.72 -10.62
C SER A 110 13.41 15.40 -10.87
N ARG A 111 14.14 15.03 -9.82
CA ARG A 111 15.55 14.59 -9.91
C ARG A 111 15.73 13.16 -10.36
N ILE A 112 14.63 12.42 -10.58
CA ILE A 112 14.65 11.09 -11.22
C ILE A 112 14.58 11.27 -12.72
N GLN A 113 15.52 10.68 -13.43
CA GLN A 113 15.53 10.67 -14.90
C GLN A 113 15.30 9.24 -15.42
N LEU A 114 14.14 9.04 -16.03
CA LEU A 114 13.85 7.80 -16.77
C LEU A 114 14.35 7.92 -18.20
N HIS A 115 15.16 6.97 -18.61
CA HIS A 115 15.74 6.90 -19.95
C HIS A 115 15.08 5.80 -20.79
N GLU A 116 15.42 5.77 -22.08
CA GLU A 116 15.06 4.66 -22.98
C GLU A 116 15.59 3.32 -22.48
N HIS A 117 15.01 2.22 -22.97
CA HIS A 117 15.38 0.84 -22.63
C HIS A 117 15.36 0.51 -21.13
N SER A 118 14.50 1.21 -20.36
CA SER A 118 14.35 1.01 -18.91
C SER A 118 15.62 1.27 -18.10
N TYR A 119 16.33 2.35 -18.42
CA TYR A 119 17.40 2.87 -17.57
C TYR A 119 16.91 4.04 -16.73
N ILE A 120 17.51 4.20 -15.55
CA ILE A 120 17.25 5.29 -14.61
C ILE A 120 18.56 5.90 -14.14
N SER A 121 18.55 7.20 -13.85
CA SER A 121 19.60 7.89 -13.10
C SER A 121 19.02 8.96 -12.18
N PHE A 122 19.78 9.33 -11.16
CA PHE A 122 19.45 10.46 -10.27
C PHE A 122 20.40 11.62 -10.58
N THR A 123 19.87 12.82 -10.56
CA THR A 123 20.68 14.04 -10.79
C THR A 123 21.46 14.49 -9.56
N SER A 124 21.25 13.85 -8.41
CA SER A 124 21.88 14.20 -7.14
C SER A 124 22.10 12.95 -6.26
N PRO A 125 23.22 12.87 -5.52
CA PRO A 125 23.54 11.71 -4.67
C PRO A 125 22.68 11.61 -3.41
N ASP A 126 21.92 12.64 -3.06
CA ASP A 126 21.06 12.67 -1.88
C ASP A 126 19.65 12.14 -2.13
N ILE A 127 19.34 11.67 -3.35
CA ILE A 127 18.06 11.04 -3.70
C ILE A 127 18.11 9.56 -3.29
N SER A 128 17.07 9.15 -2.56
CA SER A 128 16.83 7.76 -2.18
C SER A 128 15.34 7.45 -2.24
N LEU A 129 14.95 6.37 -2.87
CA LEU A 129 13.56 6.00 -3.04
C LEU A 129 13.06 5.19 -1.85
N ASP A 130 11.86 5.55 -1.38
CA ASP A 130 11.11 4.85 -0.35
C ASP A 130 9.66 4.62 -0.80
N PHE A 131 9.26 3.36 -0.89
CA PHE A 131 7.92 2.95 -1.30
C PHE A 131 6.99 2.64 -0.12
N GLY A 132 7.31 3.06 1.11
CA GLY A 132 6.52 2.76 2.32
C GLY A 132 5.05 3.16 2.22
N GLY A 133 4.74 4.31 1.62
CA GLY A 133 3.37 4.77 1.36
C GLY A 133 2.78 4.32 0.00
N PHE A 134 3.33 3.28 -0.63
CA PHE A 134 2.92 2.80 -1.95
C PHE A 134 2.81 1.28 -2.04
N ALA A 135 3.80 0.57 -1.50
CA ALA A 135 4.02 -0.85 -1.79
C ALA A 135 2.84 -1.75 -1.40
N LYS A 136 2.23 -1.54 -0.23
CA LYS A 136 1.10 -2.35 0.25
C LYS A 136 -0.15 -2.16 -0.60
N GLY A 137 -0.48 -0.92 -0.95
CA GLY A 137 -1.61 -0.61 -1.84
C GLY A 137 -1.41 -1.20 -3.24
N TYR A 138 -0.18 -1.11 -3.77
CA TYR A 138 0.15 -1.73 -5.06
C TYR A 138 0.03 -3.26 -5.03
N ALA A 139 0.51 -3.89 -3.96
CA ALA A 139 0.37 -5.33 -3.75
C ALA A 139 -1.10 -5.75 -3.66
N LEU A 140 -1.93 -5.04 -2.89
CA LEU A 140 -3.38 -5.31 -2.81
C LEU A 140 -4.08 -5.15 -4.17
N LYS A 141 -3.67 -4.16 -4.97
CA LYS A 141 -4.19 -3.99 -6.34
C LYS A 141 -3.83 -5.17 -7.25
N LYS A 142 -2.67 -5.78 -7.08
CA LYS A 142 -2.27 -7.01 -7.78
C LYS A 142 -3.06 -8.23 -7.29
N ILE A 143 -3.17 -8.39 -5.97
CA ILE A 143 -3.92 -9.47 -5.33
C ILE A 143 -5.39 -9.45 -5.78
N ARG A 144 -6.00 -8.27 -5.83
CA ARG A 144 -7.38 -8.11 -6.34
C ARG A 144 -7.53 -8.71 -7.73
N LYS A 145 -6.59 -8.46 -8.65
CA LYS A 145 -6.63 -9.03 -10.00
C LYS A 145 -6.55 -10.55 -10.00
N PHE A 146 -5.72 -11.16 -9.15
CA PHE A 146 -5.67 -12.61 -9.03
C PHE A 146 -6.99 -13.19 -8.52
N ILE A 147 -7.59 -12.57 -7.50
CA ILE A 147 -8.90 -12.97 -6.96
C ILE A 147 -9.99 -12.88 -8.04
N GLU A 148 -10.02 -11.78 -8.81
CA GLU A 148 -10.97 -11.56 -9.91
C GLU A 148 -10.77 -12.57 -11.05
N GLN A 149 -9.53 -12.87 -11.45
CA GLN A 149 -9.19 -13.87 -12.47
C GLN A 149 -9.64 -15.29 -12.08
N GLU A 150 -9.55 -15.58 -10.78
CA GLU A 150 -10.04 -16.83 -10.21
C GLU A 150 -11.55 -16.80 -9.90
N ASN A 151 -12.31 -15.75 -10.30
CA ASN A 151 -13.73 -15.60 -10.04
C ASN A 151 -14.12 -15.91 -8.59
N ILE A 152 -13.29 -15.49 -7.61
CA ILE A 152 -13.63 -15.51 -6.19
C ILE A 152 -14.44 -14.26 -5.88
N SER A 153 -15.69 -14.46 -5.46
CA SER A 153 -16.65 -13.35 -5.22
C SER A 153 -16.42 -12.64 -3.89
N ASP A 154 -15.89 -13.37 -2.90
CA ASP A 154 -15.82 -12.90 -1.53
C ASP A 154 -14.43 -13.13 -0.96
N ALA A 155 -13.75 -12.03 -0.61
CA ALA A 155 -12.39 -12.07 -0.08
C ALA A 155 -12.09 -10.86 0.82
N PHE A 156 -11.17 -11.06 1.76
CA PHE A 156 -10.67 -10.00 2.62
C PHE A 156 -9.16 -10.10 2.73
N ALA A 157 -8.45 -9.03 2.44
CA ALA A 157 -7.00 -8.99 2.57
C ALA A 157 -6.57 -7.83 3.48
N ASN A 158 -5.59 -8.08 4.36
CA ASN A 158 -5.15 -7.16 5.39
C ASN A 158 -3.63 -7.14 5.50
N PHE A 159 -3.02 -5.97 5.26
CA PHE A 159 -1.62 -5.67 5.53
C PHE A 159 -1.48 -4.86 6.82
N GLY A 160 -1.11 -5.51 7.93
CA GLY A 160 -0.71 -4.86 9.18
C GLY A 160 -1.75 -3.91 9.76
N ASN A 161 -3.04 -4.15 9.53
CA ASN A 161 -4.17 -3.33 9.93
C ASN A 161 -4.17 -1.88 9.38
N SER A 162 -3.31 -1.59 8.43
CA SER A 162 -3.23 -0.25 7.83
C SER A 162 -3.72 -0.20 6.39
N SER A 163 -3.64 -1.30 5.66
CA SER A 163 -4.04 -1.36 4.25
C SER A 163 -4.88 -2.61 4.04
N ILE A 164 -6.17 -2.41 3.79
CA ILE A 164 -7.20 -3.46 3.83
C ILE A 164 -8.00 -3.42 2.53
N LEU A 165 -8.36 -4.59 2.02
CA LEU A 165 -9.23 -4.75 0.85
C LEU A 165 -10.37 -5.71 1.20
N GLY A 166 -11.62 -5.27 1.02
CA GLY A 166 -12.81 -6.12 1.06
C GLY A 166 -13.40 -6.28 -0.32
N ILE A 167 -13.61 -7.52 -0.76
CA ILE A 167 -14.28 -7.90 -2.01
C ILE A 167 -15.55 -8.66 -1.62
N GLY A 168 -16.70 -8.33 -2.24
CA GLY A 168 -17.98 -8.94 -1.90
C GLY A 168 -18.32 -8.76 -0.42
N HIS A 169 -18.75 -9.83 0.26
CA HIS A 169 -19.24 -9.77 1.63
C HIS A 169 -18.67 -10.86 2.53
N HIS A 170 -18.78 -10.65 3.84
CA HIS A 170 -18.44 -11.64 4.85
C HIS A 170 -19.45 -12.81 4.82
N PRO A 171 -19.05 -14.08 5.07
CA PRO A 171 -19.97 -15.23 5.06
C PRO A 171 -21.20 -15.11 5.96
N TYR A 172 -21.14 -14.27 6.99
CA TYR A 172 -22.20 -14.03 7.97
C TYR A 172 -22.70 -12.58 8.01
N GLY A 173 -22.51 -11.79 6.93
CA GLY A 173 -22.93 -10.40 6.87
C GLY A 173 -22.87 -9.82 5.47
N ASP A 174 -23.43 -8.64 5.30
CA ASP A 174 -23.57 -7.99 3.98
C ASP A 174 -22.29 -7.25 3.52
N CYS A 175 -21.28 -7.16 4.40
CA CYS A 175 -20.02 -6.48 4.13
C CYS A 175 -18.90 -6.99 5.06
N TRP A 176 -17.67 -6.60 4.81
CA TRP A 176 -16.53 -6.79 5.70
C TRP A 176 -16.44 -5.60 6.66
N LYS A 177 -16.72 -5.82 7.95
CA LYS A 177 -16.66 -4.77 8.97
C LYS A 177 -15.24 -4.60 9.49
N VAL A 178 -14.76 -3.35 9.49
CA VAL A 178 -13.42 -2.98 9.98
C VAL A 178 -13.54 -1.85 10.97
N SER A 179 -13.05 -2.06 12.19
CA SER A 179 -12.97 -1.04 13.22
C SER A 179 -11.62 -0.32 13.17
N PHE A 180 -11.63 0.99 13.08
CA PHE A 180 -10.45 1.82 13.20
C PHE A 180 -10.37 2.39 14.62
N LEU A 181 -9.32 2.01 15.34
CA LEU A 181 -9.14 2.38 16.73
C LEU A 181 -8.09 3.50 16.87
N ASN A 182 -8.29 4.35 17.87
CA ASN A 182 -7.30 5.35 18.26
C ASN A 182 -6.02 4.64 18.74
N PRO A 183 -4.86 4.84 18.10
CA PRO A 183 -3.62 4.15 18.45
C PRO A 183 -3.06 4.51 19.83
N TYR A 184 -3.57 5.56 20.47
CA TYR A 184 -3.10 6.03 21.77
C TYR A 184 -3.90 5.46 22.95
N ASN A 185 -5.22 5.27 22.79
CA ASN A 185 -6.11 4.86 23.88
C ASN A 185 -7.06 3.71 23.53
N GLN A 186 -6.95 3.17 22.30
CA GLN A 186 -7.76 2.05 21.78
C GLN A 186 -9.27 2.34 21.71
N SER A 187 -9.71 3.59 21.86
CA SER A 187 -11.11 3.94 21.63
C SER A 187 -11.49 3.80 20.16
N LEU A 188 -12.73 3.44 19.87
CA LEU A 188 -13.24 3.38 18.52
C LEU A 188 -13.30 4.78 17.89
N LEU A 189 -12.62 4.98 16.77
CA LEU A 189 -12.71 6.20 15.97
C LEU A 189 -13.81 6.08 14.91
N LYS A 190 -13.84 4.96 14.20
CA LYS A 190 -14.83 4.72 13.14
C LYS A 190 -14.93 3.23 12.81
N GLU A 191 -16.12 2.79 12.42
CA GLU A 191 -16.35 1.52 11.74
C GLU A 191 -16.53 1.76 10.24
N PHE A 192 -16.00 0.85 9.45
CA PHE A 192 -16.11 0.86 8.00
C PHE A 192 -16.75 -0.43 7.52
N ASP A 193 -17.68 -0.31 6.59
CA ASP A 193 -18.28 -1.40 5.86
C ASP A 193 -17.58 -1.48 4.49
N LEU A 194 -16.79 -2.53 4.27
CA LEU A 194 -16.05 -2.72 3.03
C LEU A 194 -16.79 -3.71 2.13
N GLN A 195 -17.15 -3.27 0.94
CA GLN A 195 -17.65 -4.08 -0.16
C GLN A 195 -17.04 -3.54 -1.45
N ASP A 196 -16.23 -4.35 -2.12
CA ASP A 196 -15.46 -4.01 -3.32
C ASP A 196 -14.60 -2.73 -3.15
N THR A 197 -14.17 -2.48 -1.92
CA THR A 197 -13.53 -1.25 -1.49
C THR A 197 -12.28 -1.53 -0.65
N ALA A 198 -11.29 -0.68 -0.79
CA ALA A 198 -10.11 -0.68 0.06
C ALA A 198 -10.16 0.45 1.08
N LEU A 199 -9.62 0.17 2.26
CA LEU A 199 -9.35 1.13 3.32
C LEU A 199 -7.85 1.22 3.53
N SER A 200 -7.29 2.43 3.51
CA SER A 200 -5.95 2.66 4.03
C SER A 200 -5.97 3.70 5.15
N THR A 201 -5.18 3.44 6.18
CA THR A 201 -5.00 4.33 7.33
C THR A 201 -3.53 4.68 7.50
N SER A 202 -3.27 5.95 7.75
CA SER A 202 -1.95 6.45 8.13
C SER A 202 -2.05 7.24 9.42
N GLY A 203 -1.01 7.22 10.25
CA GLY A 203 -1.04 7.96 11.50
C GLY A 203 0.18 7.74 12.36
N ASN A 204 0.37 8.64 13.31
CA ASN A 204 1.36 8.47 14.35
C ASN A 204 0.81 7.58 15.46
N THR A 205 1.67 6.76 16.05
CA THR A 205 1.36 5.89 17.19
C THR A 205 2.32 6.17 18.34
N LEU A 206 2.07 5.61 19.52
CA LEU A 206 3.00 5.71 20.66
C LEU A 206 4.40 5.16 20.37
N GLN A 207 4.48 4.16 19.49
CA GLN A 207 5.72 3.45 19.18
C GLN A 207 6.37 3.95 17.87
N TYR A 208 5.62 4.65 17.03
CA TYR A 208 6.05 5.04 15.69
C TYR A 208 5.53 6.43 15.34
N THR A 209 6.32 7.45 15.68
CA THR A 209 6.03 8.86 15.41
C THR A 209 7.05 9.47 14.45
N GLY A 210 6.67 10.53 13.73
CA GLY A 210 7.60 11.29 12.90
C GLY A 210 8.13 10.51 11.69
N HIS A 211 7.38 9.56 11.15
CA HIS A 211 7.78 8.80 9.95
C HIS A 211 7.18 9.35 8.66
N ILE A 212 6.17 10.20 8.75
CA ILE A 212 5.54 10.86 7.60
C ILE A 212 6.11 12.26 7.48
N MET A 213 6.84 12.50 6.41
CA MET A 213 7.47 13.79 6.13
C MET A 213 6.70 14.53 5.02
N ASN A 214 6.51 15.82 5.19
CA ASN A 214 6.06 16.67 4.10
C ASN A 214 7.24 16.95 3.15
N PRO A 215 7.23 16.44 1.90
CA PRO A 215 8.36 16.55 0.99
C PRO A 215 8.64 18.00 0.54
N LEU A 216 7.64 18.89 0.61
CA LEU A 216 7.80 20.31 0.21
C LEU A 216 8.52 21.12 1.27
N THR A 217 8.42 20.74 2.54
CA THR A 217 9.01 21.49 3.67
C THR A 217 10.16 20.75 4.34
N GLY A 218 10.28 19.43 4.11
CA GLY A 218 11.21 18.55 4.81
C GLY A 218 10.85 18.31 6.29
N ILE A 219 9.67 18.73 6.74
CA ILE A 219 9.23 18.64 8.14
C ILE A 219 8.48 17.33 8.35
N PHE A 220 8.86 16.59 9.37
CA PHE A 220 8.12 15.40 9.81
C PHE A 220 6.85 15.78 10.56
N ASN A 221 5.78 15.04 10.28
CA ASN A 221 4.52 15.20 10.99
C ASN A 221 4.58 14.43 12.32
N GLU A 222 4.74 15.15 13.42
CA GLU A 222 4.76 14.62 14.78
C GLU A 222 3.41 14.78 15.51
N GLN A 223 2.41 15.36 14.85
CA GLN A 223 1.12 15.62 15.45
C GLN A 223 0.38 14.30 15.74
N ARG A 224 -0.40 14.28 16.82
CA ARG A 224 -1.31 13.18 17.14
C ARG A 224 -2.51 13.21 16.20
N LYS A 225 -2.28 12.72 14.99
CA LYS A 225 -3.28 12.64 13.93
C LYS A 225 -3.28 11.25 13.31
N ALA A 226 -4.40 10.90 12.74
CA ALA A 226 -4.54 9.76 11.84
C ALA A 226 -5.45 10.13 10.68
N SER A 227 -5.28 9.45 9.56
CA SER A 227 -6.14 9.57 8.39
C SER A 227 -6.73 8.22 8.03
N SER A 228 -7.90 8.22 7.41
CA SER A 228 -8.48 7.05 6.76
C SER A 228 -8.98 7.42 5.38
N ILE A 229 -8.67 6.60 4.40
CA ILE A 229 -9.12 6.75 3.01
C ILE A 229 -9.80 5.46 2.58
N LEU A 230 -11.07 5.58 2.13
CA LEU A 230 -11.76 4.56 1.36
C LEU A 230 -11.64 4.89 -0.12
N SER A 231 -11.29 3.92 -0.94
CA SER A 231 -11.27 4.00 -2.41
C SER A 231 -11.55 2.64 -3.01
N PRO A 232 -12.22 2.56 -4.18
CA PRO A 232 -12.26 1.32 -4.96
C PRO A 232 -10.87 0.82 -5.38
N ASP A 233 -9.89 1.71 -5.51
CA ASP A 233 -8.49 1.36 -5.84
C ASP A 233 -7.61 1.32 -4.58
N PRO A 234 -7.07 0.14 -4.19
CA PRO A 234 -6.21 0.01 -3.01
C PRO A 234 -4.96 0.90 -3.04
N LEU A 235 -4.42 1.15 -4.24
CA LEU A 235 -3.24 2.00 -4.38
C LEU A 235 -3.58 3.48 -4.14
N GLU A 236 -4.72 3.95 -4.63
CA GLU A 236 -5.21 5.30 -4.31
C GLU A 236 -5.42 5.47 -2.80
N ALA A 237 -6.07 4.51 -2.16
CA ALA A 237 -6.28 4.55 -0.72
C ALA A 237 -4.95 4.69 0.04
N GLU A 238 -3.93 3.88 -0.31
CA GLU A 238 -2.61 3.88 0.32
C GLU A 238 -1.88 5.21 0.16
N VAL A 239 -1.79 5.70 -1.07
CA VAL A 239 -1.12 6.97 -1.38
C VAL A 239 -1.80 8.14 -0.69
N LEU A 240 -3.12 8.22 -0.81
CA LEU A 240 -3.89 9.34 -0.27
C LEU A 240 -3.92 9.34 1.26
N SER A 241 -3.87 8.18 1.92
CA SER A 241 -3.82 8.14 3.38
C SER A 241 -2.56 8.85 3.92
N THR A 242 -1.42 8.65 3.27
CA THR A 242 -0.17 9.35 3.60
C THR A 242 -0.26 10.86 3.30
N VAL A 243 -0.80 11.21 2.13
CA VAL A 243 -0.97 12.62 1.72
C VAL A 243 -1.89 13.38 2.67
N TRP A 244 -2.99 12.78 3.13
CA TRP A 244 -3.94 13.40 4.07
C TRP A 244 -3.31 13.79 5.41
N MET A 245 -2.26 13.08 5.83
CA MET A 245 -1.54 13.40 7.07
C MET A 245 -0.78 14.74 7.01
N ILE A 246 -0.45 15.23 5.81
CA ILE A 246 0.42 16.39 5.60
C ILE A 246 -0.25 17.51 4.79
N ALA A 247 -1.29 17.22 4.05
CA ALA A 247 -2.04 18.19 3.25
C ALA A 247 -2.89 19.11 4.15
N ASN A 248 -2.88 20.42 3.85
CA ASN A 248 -3.82 21.37 4.44
C ASN A 248 -5.21 21.25 3.77
N GLU A 249 -6.22 21.92 4.33
CA GLU A 249 -7.61 21.83 3.85
C GLU A 249 -7.79 22.24 2.38
N GLN A 250 -7.05 23.26 1.92
CA GLN A 250 -7.12 23.71 0.52
C GLN A 250 -6.51 22.67 -0.43
N GLU A 251 -5.39 22.07 -0.01
CA GLU A 251 -4.74 20.97 -0.75
C GLU A 251 -5.63 19.73 -0.80
N GLN A 252 -6.20 19.32 0.35
CA GLN A 252 -7.14 18.21 0.43
C GLN A 252 -8.32 18.39 -0.53
N LYS A 253 -8.92 19.59 -0.57
CA LYS A 253 -10.01 19.91 -1.49
C LYS A 253 -9.59 19.76 -2.96
N LYS A 254 -8.47 20.38 -3.35
CA LYS A 254 -7.94 20.29 -4.73
C LYS A 254 -7.58 18.85 -5.15
N ILE A 255 -7.07 18.06 -4.21
CA ILE A 255 -6.73 16.65 -4.46
C ILE A 255 -8.00 15.85 -4.60
N SER A 256 -9.00 16.02 -3.71
CA SER A 256 -10.28 15.30 -3.80
C SER A 256 -10.98 15.48 -5.14
N GLU A 257 -10.86 16.64 -5.78
CA GLU A 257 -11.44 16.92 -7.10
C GLU A 257 -10.84 16.05 -8.23
N LYS A 258 -9.66 15.46 -8.01
CA LYS A 258 -8.95 14.63 -9.00
C LYS A 258 -9.19 13.12 -8.82
N PHE A 259 -9.79 12.72 -7.70
CA PHE A 259 -10.05 11.32 -7.37
C PHE A 259 -11.54 11.08 -7.17
N ASN A 260 -12.11 10.20 -7.97
CA ASN A 260 -13.53 9.87 -7.88
C ASN A 260 -13.77 8.79 -6.83
N ASN A 261 -14.90 8.87 -6.14
CA ASN A 261 -15.38 7.84 -5.20
C ASN A 261 -14.43 7.58 -4.01
N ILE A 262 -13.68 8.58 -3.55
CA ILE A 262 -12.92 8.49 -2.31
C ILE A 262 -13.74 9.05 -1.12
N GLN A 263 -13.59 8.42 0.04
CA GLN A 263 -14.02 9.01 1.31
C GLN A 263 -12.78 9.18 2.18
N ALA A 264 -12.47 10.40 2.52
CA ALA A 264 -11.26 10.76 3.27
C ALA A 264 -11.63 11.42 4.59
N THR A 265 -10.99 11.00 5.66
CA THR A 265 -11.19 11.58 7.01
C THR A 265 -9.83 11.77 7.67
N LEU A 266 -9.64 12.93 8.31
CA LEU A 266 -8.52 13.23 9.18
C LEU A 266 -9.01 13.30 10.63
N TYR A 267 -8.35 12.60 11.53
CA TYR A 267 -8.67 12.54 12.96
C TYR A 267 -7.58 13.28 13.75
N ASN A 268 -8.00 14.14 14.67
CA ASN A 268 -7.16 14.67 15.74
C ASN A 268 -7.31 13.74 16.96
N LEU A 269 -6.21 13.17 17.46
CA LEU A 269 -6.18 12.08 18.44
C LEU A 269 -5.77 12.55 19.83
#